data_0c263b03ae77a04925f2cf4ea7c599b6
#
_entry.id   0c263b03ae77a04925f2cf4ea7c599b6
#
_cell.length_a   1.000
_cell.length_b   1.000
_cell.length_c   1.000
_cell.angle_alpha   90.00
_cell.angle_beta   90.00
_cell.angle_gamma   90.00
#
_symmetry.space_group_name_H-M   'P 1'
#
loop_
_entity.id
_entity.type
_entity.pdbx_description
1 polymer ?
#
loop_
_entity_poly.entity_id
_entity_poly.type
_entity_poly.pdbx_seq_one_letter_code
_entity_poly.pdbx_strand_id
1 'polypeptide(L)'
;MFLVNGDTTGVIRCARIQKEYQGKGILRDLVLELLRLHPMVQCIENTTATNLHLVKDQIDRGIYKLLTIRKCIFYSGYKNRISNFLSAIRSNQLTTVLQESDLTKMIGEHKSYPHVFEDDRLVIDSVPYKIMKSNVPVILMERTRAVVSYLDDKSRTLLTFASYFRLPNGEMFCKLDIYGTVCRILSSHILLHIQAFLSKIEDRFTIEARFKNNSDIIDESMHEIGLTNVSVGTTKRTDFYCLEITRALYSKL
;
A
#
# COMPACT_ATOMS: atom_id res chain seq x y z
N MET A 1 6.38 13.09 -9.52
CA MET A 1 6.87 11.74 -9.84
C MET A 1 7.88 11.32 -8.78
N PHE A 2 7.80 10.09 -8.31
CA PHE A 2 8.82 9.49 -7.44
C PHE A 2 9.68 8.57 -8.28
N LEU A 3 10.97 8.49 -8.00
CA LEU A 3 11.87 7.52 -8.61
C LEU A 3 12.07 6.35 -7.63
N VAL A 4 11.91 5.14 -8.14
CA VAL A 4 12.08 3.89 -7.37
C VAL A 4 12.79 2.85 -8.23
N ASN A 5 13.09 1.70 -7.64
CA ASN A 5 13.69 0.57 -8.34
C ASN A 5 15.06 0.94 -8.98
N GLY A 6 15.91 1.64 -8.23
CA GLY A 6 17.20 2.12 -8.72
C GLY A 6 17.05 3.18 -9.83
N ASP A 7 16.10 4.09 -9.65
CA ASP A 7 15.77 5.20 -10.56
C ASP A 7 15.32 4.79 -11.98
N THR A 8 15.02 3.50 -12.19
CA THR A 8 14.54 3.00 -13.49
C THR A 8 13.03 3.07 -13.66
N THR A 9 12.31 3.36 -12.58
CA THR A 9 10.84 3.43 -12.58
C THR A 9 10.37 4.77 -12.04
N GLY A 10 9.55 5.48 -12.81
CA GLY A 10 8.81 6.66 -12.36
C GLY A 10 7.46 6.26 -11.81
N VAL A 11 7.10 6.70 -10.61
CA VAL A 11 5.76 6.49 -10.03
C VAL A 11 5.00 7.80 -10.02
N ILE A 12 3.81 7.81 -10.66
CA ILE A 12 2.91 8.96 -10.66
C ILE A 12 1.82 8.72 -9.63
N ARG A 13 1.70 9.66 -8.67
CA ARG A 13 0.66 9.62 -7.62
C ARG A 13 -0.18 10.87 -7.65
N CYS A 14 -1.48 10.70 -7.42
CA CYS A 14 -2.42 11.79 -7.17
C CYS A 14 -2.37 12.93 -8.22
N ALA A 15 -2.05 12.63 -9.47
CA ALA A 15 -2.08 13.61 -10.54
C ALA A 15 -3.54 14.07 -10.77
N ARG A 16 -3.80 15.36 -10.59
CA ARG A 16 -5.11 15.96 -10.80
C ARG A 16 -4.96 17.18 -11.70
N ILE A 17 -5.82 17.24 -12.72
CA ILE A 17 -5.94 18.39 -13.61
C ILE A 17 -7.26 19.07 -13.30
N GLN A 18 -7.24 20.39 -13.11
CA GLN A 18 -8.45 21.19 -12.94
C GLN A 18 -9.40 20.95 -14.12
N LYS A 19 -10.70 20.97 -13.87
CA LYS A 19 -11.73 20.55 -14.83
C LYS A 19 -11.62 21.27 -16.18
N GLU A 20 -11.34 22.56 -16.18
CA GLU A 20 -11.18 23.41 -17.35
C GLU A 20 -9.94 23.08 -18.22
N TYR A 21 -8.99 22.32 -17.67
CA TYR A 21 -7.78 21.88 -18.37
C TYR A 21 -7.78 20.40 -18.70
N GLN A 22 -8.81 19.65 -18.32
CA GLN A 22 -8.93 18.23 -18.66
C GLN A 22 -9.08 18.05 -20.18
N GLY A 23 -8.58 16.93 -20.70
CA GLY A 23 -8.63 16.60 -22.13
C GLY A 23 -7.62 17.37 -23.02
N LYS A 24 -6.84 18.32 -22.47
CA LYS A 24 -5.87 19.14 -23.22
C LYS A 24 -4.46 18.53 -23.30
N GLY A 25 -4.26 17.29 -22.85
CA GLY A 25 -2.96 16.61 -22.92
C GLY A 25 -1.93 17.06 -21.85
N ILE A 26 -2.24 18.01 -20.97
CA ILE A 26 -1.29 18.61 -20.01
C ILE A 26 -0.58 17.57 -19.14
N LEU A 27 -1.31 16.56 -18.65
CA LEU A 27 -0.67 15.50 -17.83
C LEU A 27 0.33 14.70 -18.67
N ARG A 28 0.00 14.39 -19.92
CA ARG A 28 0.91 13.70 -20.83
C ARG A 28 2.17 14.51 -21.07
N ASP A 29 2.02 15.79 -21.39
CA ASP A 29 3.15 16.67 -21.70
C ASP A 29 4.07 16.86 -20.47
N LEU A 30 3.47 16.99 -19.27
CA LEU A 30 4.23 17.03 -18.02
C LEU A 30 5.02 15.73 -17.79
N VAL A 31 4.42 14.58 -18.04
CA VAL A 31 5.10 13.29 -17.87
C VAL A 31 6.21 13.10 -18.90
N LEU A 32 6.00 13.52 -20.15
CA LEU A 32 7.03 13.49 -21.18
C LEU A 32 8.24 14.37 -20.80
N GLU A 33 7.99 15.55 -20.26
CA GLU A 33 9.07 16.43 -19.77
C GLU A 33 9.80 15.80 -18.57
N LEU A 34 9.09 15.19 -17.63
CA LEU A 34 9.72 14.46 -16.53
C LEU A 34 10.58 13.29 -17.03
N LEU A 35 10.13 12.56 -18.05
CA LEU A 35 10.92 11.49 -18.68
C LEU A 35 12.17 12.04 -19.39
N ARG A 36 12.07 13.24 -20.00
CA ARG A 36 13.24 13.92 -20.62
C ARG A 36 14.30 14.27 -19.56
N LEU A 37 13.88 14.74 -18.40
CA LEU A 37 14.75 15.08 -17.28
C LEU A 37 15.36 13.85 -16.59
N HIS A 38 14.69 12.68 -16.70
CA HIS A 38 15.11 11.43 -16.07
C HIS A 38 15.35 10.34 -17.12
N PRO A 39 16.48 10.36 -17.86
CA PRO A 39 16.72 9.45 -18.97
C PRO A 39 16.84 7.97 -18.57
N MET A 40 17.16 7.69 -17.30
CA MET A 40 17.25 6.32 -16.77
C MET A 40 15.89 5.65 -16.54
N VAL A 41 14.80 6.43 -16.50
CA VAL A 41 13.45 5.88 -16.32
C VAL A 41 13.01 5.11 -17.56
N GLN A 42 12.76 3.81 -17.39
CA GLN A 42 12.36 2.89 -18.45
C GLN A 42 10.85 2.66 -18.50
N CYS A 43 10.17 2.78 -17.36
CA CYS A 43 8.73 2.62 -17.24
C CYS A 43 8.14 3.58 -16.22
N ILE A 44 6.83 3.78 -16.36
CA ILE A 44 6.01 4.52 -15.40
C ILE A 44 5.04 3.53 -14.78
N GLU A 45 4.99 3.51 -13.47
CA GLU A 45 3.99 2.75 -12.72
C GLU A 45 3.01 3.72 -12.06
N ASN A 46 1.76 3.32 -12.02
CA ASN A 46 0.72 4.04 -11.31
C ASN A 46 -0.22 3.07 -10.59
N THR A 47 -0.96 3.59 -9.64
CA THR A 47 -1.99 2.86 -8.92
C THR A 47 -3.31 3.61 -9.01
N THR A 48 -4.37 2.89 -9.27
CA THR A 48 -5.70 3.48 -9.43
C THR A 48 -6.79 2.61 -8.81
N ALA A 49 -7.80 3.24 -8.25
CA ALA A 49 -9.04 2.63 -7.78
C ALA A 49 -10.21 2.91 -8.76
N THR A 50 -9.90 3.21 -10.00
CA THR A 50 -10.86 3.60 -11.04
C THR A 50 -11.69 2.42 -11.53
N ASN A 51 -12.85 2.70 -12.14
CA ASN A 51 -13.69 1.71 -12.81
C ASN A 51 -12.89 0.78 -13.74
N LEU A 52 -13.02 -0.52 -13.48
CA LEU A 52 -12.37 -1.60 -14.22
C LEU A 52 -12.48 -1.44 -15.75
N HIS A 53 -13.62 -0.93 -16.26
CA HIS A 53 -13.85 -0.80 -17.70
C HIS A 53 -12.83 0.09 -18.41
N LEU A 54 -12.49 1.25 -17.83
CA LEU A 54 -11.50 2.17 -18.43
C LEU A 54 -10.10 1.57 -18.42
N VAL A 55 -9.73 0.90 -17.32
CA VAL A 55 -8.43 0.27 -17.17
C VAL A 55 -8.32 -0.98 -18.04
N LYS A 56 -9.40 -1.78 -18.10
CA LYS A 56 -9.45 -3.02 -18.90
C LYS A 56 -9.21 -2.75 -20.38
N ASP A 57 -9.91 -1.79 -20.98
CA ASP A 57 -9.70 -1.43 -22.40
C ASP A 57 -8.23 -1.10 -22.68
N GLN A 58 -7.58 -0.35 -21.80
CA GLN A 58 -6.18 0.01 -21.96
C GLN A 58 -5.22 -1.19 -21.80
N ILE A 59 -5.56 -2.13 -20.92
CA ILE A 59 -4.81 -3.39 -20.76
C ILE A 59 -4.99 -4.28 -21.99
N ASP A 60 -6.24 -4.47 -22.46
CA ASP A 60 -6.57 -5.30 -23.60
C ASP A 60 -5.91 -4.77 -24.90
N ARG A 61 -5.73 -3.46 -25.01
CA ARG A 61 -4.98 -2.79 -26.10
C ARG A 61 -3.46 -2.84 -25.92
N GLY A 62 -2.94 -3.43 -24.86
CA GLY A 62 -1.51 -3.54 -24.59
C GLY A 62 -0.82 -2.20 -24.22
N ILE A 63 -1.60 -1.15 -23.88
CA ILE A 63 -1.05 0.14 -23.46
C ILE A 63 -0.51 0.04 -22.01
N TYR A 64 -1.31 -0.58 -21.14
CA TYR A 64 -0.89 -0.87 -19.78
C TYR A 64 -0.65 -2.36 -19.56
N LYS A 65 0.39 -2.68 -18.81
CA LYS A 65 0.58 -4.00 -18.21
C LYS A 65 0.02 -3.98 -16.80
N LEU A 66 -0.88 -4.90 -16.51
CA LEU A 66 -1.36 -5.12 -15.15
C LEU A 66 -0.27 -5.84 -14.34
N LEU A 67 0.17 -5.25 -13.23
CA LEU A 67 1.16 -5.81 -12.34
C LEU A 67 0.51 -6.61 -11.21
N THR A 68 -0.49 -6.03 -10.55
CA THR A 68 -1.25 -6.70 -9.49
C THR A 68 -2.59 -6.03 -9.27
N ILE A 69 -3.53 -6.79 -8.67
CA ILE A 69 -4.82 -6.29 -8.19
C ILE A 69 -4.87 -6.53 -6.69
N ARG A 70 -5.27 -5.52 -5.93
CA ARG A 70 -5.48 -5.63 -4.50
C ARG A 70 -6.89 -5.15 -4.15
N LYS A 71 -7.54 -5.82 -3.23
CA LYS A 71 -8.81 -5.37 -2.63
C LYS A 71 -8.52 -4.25 -1.64
N CYS A 72 -9.45 -3.33 -1.53
CA CYS A 72 -9.36 -2.21 -0.60
C CYS A 72 -10.68 -2.10 0.19
N ILE A 73 -10.56 -2.06 1.51
CA ILE A 73 -11.69 -1.88 2.44
C ILE A 73 -11.32 -0.78 3.44
N PHE A 74 -12.30 0.03 3.79
CA PHE A 74 -12.11 1.12 4.73
C PHE A 74 -12.74 0.80 6.08
N TYR A 75 -12.01 1.06 7.15
CA TYR A 75 -12.46 0.90 8.53
C TYR A 75 -12.25 2.20 9.29
N SER A 76 -13.13 2.47 10.24
CA SER A 76 -13.04 3.63 11.12
C SER A 76 -12.99 3.19 12.58
N GLY A 77 -12.22 3.88 13.36
CA GLY A 77 -12.10 3.68 14.79
C GLY A 77 -12.06 4.98 15.57
N TYR A 78 -12.27 4.87 16.89
CA TYR A 78 -12.18 5.97 17.83
C TYR A 78 -11.05 5.72 18.83
N LYS A 79 -10.30 6.78 19.14
CA LYS A 79 -9.14 6.73 20.03
C LYS A 79 -9.46 6.10 21.40
N ASN A 80 -10.56 6.52 22.00
CA ASN A 80 -11.00 6.04 23.33
C ASN A 80 -11.28 4.52 23.34
N ARG A 81 -11.90 4.00 22.28
CA ARG A 81 -12.17 2.55 22.16
C ARG A 81 -10.89 1.76 21.96
N ILE A 82 -10.02 2.19 21.06
CA ILE A 82 -8.75 1.51 20.77
C ILE A 82 -7.82 1.50 21.97
N SER A 83 -7.79 2.54 22.77
CA SER A 83 -6.94 2.62 23.96
C SER A 83 -7.21 1.46 24.94
N ASN A 84 -8.45 0.99 25.04
CA ASN A 84 -8.82 -0.16 25.87
C ASN A 84 -8.21 -1.47 25.33
N PHE A 85 -8.17 -1.65 24.01
CA PHE A 85 -7.55 -2.83 23.38
C PHE A 85 -6.02 -2.78 23.49
N LEU A 86 -5.41 -1.60 23.35
CA LEU A 86 -3.96 -1.43 23.48
C LEU A 86 -3.44 -1.81 24.87
N SER A 87 -4.20 -1.53 25.93
CA SER A 87 -3.84 -1.93 27.28
C SER A 87 -3.88 -3.46 27.48
N ALA A 88 -4.66 -4.17 26.68
CA ALA A 88 -4.79 -5.63 26.71
C ALA A 88 -3.75 -6.35 25.82
N ILE A 89 -2.97 -5.63 24.98
CA ILE A 89 -1.90 -6.24 24.19
C ILE A 89 -0.82 -6.75 25.15
N ARG A 90 -0.87 -8.03 25.44
CA ARG A 90 0.31 -8.74 25.91
C ARG A 90 1.26 -8.83 24.71
N SER A 91 2.53 -8.47 24.88
CA SER A 91 3.56 -8.61 23.86
C SER A 91 3.49 -10.04 23.28
N ASN A 92 2.89 -10.19 22.12
CA ASN A 92 2.87 -11.48 21.45
C ASN A 92 4.29 -11.68 20.93
N GLN A 93 5.04 -12.61 21.49
CA GLN A 93 6.44 -12.89 21.15
C GLN A 93 6.65 -13.22 19.68
N LEU A 94 5.56 -13.52 18.94
CA LEU A 94 5.60 -13.85 17.52
C LEU A 94 5.60 -12.63 16.60
N THR A 95 5.33 -11.42 17.13
CA THR A 95 5.14 -10.22 16.31
C THR A 95 6.29 -9.25 16.54
N THR A 96 6.98 -8.87 15.45
CA THR A 96 8.17 -8.01 15.49
C THR A 96 8.01 -6.81 14.56
N VAL A 97 8.42 -5.64 15.04
CA VAL A 97 8.58 -4.45 14.19
C VAL A 97 9.90 -4.58 13.46
N LEU A 98 9.83 -4.55 12.12
CA LEU A 98 11.02 -4.67 11.29
C LEU A 98 11.82 -3.37 11.27
N GLN A 99 13.12 -3.52 11.41
CA GLN A 99 14.10 -2.49 11.11
C GLN A 99 14.55 -2.60 9.65
N GLU A 100 15.28 -1.61 9.17
CA GLU A 100 15.79 -1.59 7.79
C GLU A 100 16.66 -2.82 7.47
N SER A 101 17.53 -3.22 8.40
CA SER A 101 18.38 -4.41 8.29
C SER A 101 17.57 -5.69 8.10
N ASP A 102 16.48 -5.84 8.88
CA ASP A 102 15.64 -7.02 8.87
C ASP A 102 14.86 -7.14 7.55
N LEU A 103 14.26 -6.04 7.09
CA LEU A 103 13.57 -6.01 5.80
C LEU A 103 14.54 -6.21 4.63
N THR A 104 15.76 -5.66 4.72
CA THR A 104 16.82 -5.87 3.71
C THR A 104 17.20 -7.33 3.61
N LYS A 105 17.33 -8.02 4.76
CA LYS A 105 17.60 -9.48 4.81
C LYS A 105 16.43 -10.26 4.23
N MET A 106 15.19 -9.96 4.64
CA MET A 106 13.99 -10.63 4.15
C MET A 106 13.84 -10.50 2.63
N ILE A 107 14.07 -9.31 2.08
CA ILE A 107 14.09 -9.07 0.63
C ILE A 107 15.22 -9.85 -0.06
N GLY A 108 16.40 -9.93 0.54
CA GLY A 108 17.51 -10.74 0.02
C GLY A 108 17.19 -12.24 -0.03
N GLU A 109 16.35 -12.70 0.87
CA GLU A 109 15.89 -14.08 0.99
C GLU A 109 14.45 -14.27 0.45
N HIS A 110 13.93 -13.37 -0.41
CA HIS A 110 12.52 -13.30 -0.80
C HIS A 110 11.93 -14.64 -1.27
N LYS A 111 12.74 -15.52 -1.89
CA LYS A 111 12.30 -16.86 -2.31
C LYS A 111 11.89 -17.76 -1.15
N SER A 112 12.37 -17.49 0.06
CA SER A 112 11.97 -18.19 1.28
C SER A 112 10.61 -17.72 1.83
N TYR A 113 10.03 -16.67 1.25
CA TYR A 113 8.76 -16.06 1.67
C TYR A 113 7.78 -15.98 0.49
N PRO A 114 7.42 -17.13 -0.16
CA PRO A 114 6.68 -17.11 -1.42
C PRO A 114 5.32 -16.45 -1.34
N HIS A 115 4.60 -16.56 -0.20
CA HIS A 115 3.29 -15.96 0.00
C HIS A 115 3.35 -14.44 0.30
N VAL A 116 4.53 -13.93 0.71
CA VAL A 116 4.72 -12.48 0.92
C VAL A 116 5.07 -11.79 -0.40
N PHE A 117 5.89 -12.42 -1.23
CA PHE A 117 6.46 -11.83 -2.44
C PHE A 117 5.94 -12.48 -3.74
N GLU A 118 4.67 -12.90 -3.76
CA GLU A 118 4.08 -13.62 -4.92
C GLU A 118 4.01 -12.76 -6.21
N ASP A 119 3.93 -11.44 -6.11
CA ASP A 119 3.71 -10.57 -7.27
C ASP A 119 4.98 -9.89 -7.78
N ASP A 120 6.18 -10.29 -7.37
CA ASP A 120 7.45 -9.60 -7.64
C ASP A 120 7.42 -8.10 -7.28
N ARG A 121 6.40 -7.65 -6.57
CA ARG A 121 6.17 -6.27 -6.17
C ARG A 121 5.61 -6.20 -4.76
N LEU A 122 6.05 -5.18 -4.03
CA LEU A 122 5.36 -4.66 -2.85
C LEU A 122 4.68 -3.34 -3.23
N VAL A 123 3.38 -3.24 -3.04
CA VAL A 123 2.63 -1.99 -3.23
C VAL A 123 2.39 -1.37 -1.86
N ILE A 124 3.19 -0.40 -1.48
CA ILE A 124 3.16 0.22 -0.15
C ILE A 124 2.83 1.70 -0.32
N ASP A 125 1.85 2.17 0.44
CA ASP A 125 1.32 3.54 0.31
C ASP A 125 1.02 3.95 -1.15
N SER A 126 0.48 3.04 -1.94
CA SER A 126 0.18 3.25 -3.38
C SER A 126 1.42 3.41 -4.27
N VAL A 127 2.59 2.99 -3.81
CA VAL A 127 3.82 2.96 -4.61
C VAL A 127 4.21 1.51 -4.83
N PRO A 128 4.31 1.05 -6.08
CA PRO A 128 4.80 -0.28 -6.39
C PRO A 128 6.34 -0.30 -6.36
N TYR A 129 6.89 -1.20 -5.56
CA TYR A 129 8.32 -1.42 -5.42
C TYR A 129 8.70 -2.82 -5.93
N LYS A 130 9.69 -2.93 -6.80
CA LYS A 130 10.34 -4.22 -7.08
C LYS A 130 10.97 -4.78 -5.80
N ILE A 131 11.10 -6.09 -5.72
CA ILE A 131 11.74 -6.77 -4.59
C ILE A 131 13.26 -6.57 -4.69
N MET A 132 13.71 -5.38 -4.27
CA MET A 132 15.10 -4.92 -4.35
C MET A 132 15.52 -4.27 -3.03
N LYS A 133 16.73 -4.60 -2.56
CA LYS A 133 17.31 -4.03 -1.33
C LYS A 133 17.40 -2.51 -1.37
N SER A 134 17.69 -1.93 -2.54
CA SER A 134 17.76 -0.47 -2.73
C SER A 134 16.46 0.29 -2.47
N ASN A 135 15.31 -0.42 -2.48
CA ASN A 135 14.03 0.19 -2.16
C ASN A 135 13.74 0.26 -0.65
N VAL A 136 14.46 -0.50 0.19
CA VAL A 136 14.16 -0.59 1.63
C VAL A 136 14.21 0.76 2.35
N PRO A 137 15.23 1.61 2.16
CA PRO A 137 15.26 2.93 2.80
C PRO A 137 14.08 3.82 2.39
N VAL A 138 13.62 3.67 1.11
CA VAL A 138 12.47 4.44 0.60
C VAL A 138 11.15 3.88 1.14
N ILE A 139 11.05 2.57 1.34
CA ILE A 139 9.88 1.91 1.92
C ILE A 139 9.71 2.29 3.38
N LEU A 140 10.78 2.22 4.19
CA LEU A 140 10.77 2.50 5.63
C LEU A 140 11.06 3.97 5.96
N MET A 141 10.47 4.89 5.18
CA MET A 141 10.54 6.31 5.52
C MET A 141 9.81 6.61 6.84
N GLU A 142 10.03 7.80 7.40
CA GLU A 142 9.51 8.28 8.69
C GLU A 142 8.02 7.99 8.98
N ARG A 143 7.20 7.84 7.94
CA ARG A 143 5.76 7.61 8.07
C ARG A 143 5.33 6.18 7.78
N THR A 144 6.27 5.30 7.46
CA THR A 144 5.96 3.89 7.13
C THR A 144 6.60 2.97 8.15
N ARG A 145 5.81 2.05 8.67
CA ARG A 145 6.24 1.03 9.63
C ARG A 145 5.93 -0.35 9.08
N ALA A 146 6.85 -1.28 9.23
CA ALA A 146 6.66 -2.68 8.88
C ALA A 146 6.57 -3.55 10.14
N VAL A 147 5.66 -4.53 10.12
CA VAL A 147 5.48 -5.52 11.20
C VAL A 147 5.42 -6.91 10.59
N VAL A 148 6.13 -7.86 11.18
CA VAL A 148 6.19 -9.25 10.73
C VAL A 148 5.84 -10.22 11.84
N SER A 149 5.18 -11.32 11.49
CA SER A 149 5.03 -12.53 12.31
C SER A 149 5.38 -13.75 11.50
N TYR A 150 6.23 -14.60 12.07
CA TYR A 150 6.54 -15.94 11.56
C TYR A 150 5.61 -16.92 12.29
N LEU A 151 4.71 -17.59 11.56
CA LEU A 151 3.67 -18.43 12.18
C LEU A 151 4.24 -19.80 12.59
N ASP A 152 4.90 -20.51 11.68
CA ASP A 152 5.55 -21.79 11.94
C ASP A 152 6.96 -21.80 11.32
N ASP A 153 7.03 -21.40 10.06
CA ASP A 153 8.27 -21.26 9.30
C ASP A 153 8.20 -20.01 8.40
N LYS A 154 9.25 -19.80 7.60
CA LYS A 154 9.30 -18.66 6.68
C LYS A 154 8.21 -18.68 5.60
N SER A 155 7.68 -19.86 5.26
CA SER A 155 6.63 -20.01 4.24
C SER A 155 5.29 -19.47 4.72
N ARG A 156 5.05 -19.51 6.06
CA ARG A 156 3.83 -18.99 6.69
C ARG A 156 4.12 -17.72 7.47
N THR A 157 4.35 -16.65 6.73
CA THR A 157 4.69 -15.34 7.27
C THR A 157 3.56 -14.35 6.99
N LEU A 158 3.20 -13.55 7.99
CA LEU A 158 2.37 -12.35 7.84
C LEU A 158 3.28 -11.13 7.90
N LEU A 159 3.23 -10.28 6.86
CA LEU A 159 3.93 -9.01 6.78
C LEU A 159 2.92 -7.90 6.52
N THR A 160 2.99 -6.84 7.30
CA THR A 160 2.13 -5.66 7.12
C THR A 160 2.96 -4.39 7.09
N PHE A 161 2.54 -3.44 6.24
CA PHE A 161 3.09 -2.08 6.22
C PHE A 161 1.97 -1.10 6.53
N ALA A 162 2.25 -0.12 7.38
CA ALA A 162 1.32 0.97 7.63
C ALA A 162 1.99 2.31 7.37
N SER A 163 1.35 3.13 6.55
CA SER A 163 1.72 4.51 6.31
C SER A 163 0.59 5.41 6.79
N TYR A 164 0.90 6.44 7.58
CA TYR A 164 -0.12 7.30 8.16
C TYR A 164 0.13 8.78 7.86
N PHE A 165 -0.94 9.53 7.72
CA PHE A 165 -0.92 10.97 7.49
C PHE A 165 -2.21 11.63 8.00
N ARG A 166 -2.16 12.94 8.20
CA ARG A 166 -3.33 13.71 8.61
C ARG A 166 -4.04 14.24 7.37
N LEU A 167 -5.34 14.05 7.33
CA LEU A 167 -6.22 14.65 6.31
C LEU A 167 -6.41 16.15 6.58
N PRO A 168 -6.84 16.95 5.58
CA PRO A 168 -7.12 18.37 5.76
C PRO A 168 -8.17 18.68 6.84
N ASN A 169 -9.10 17.74 7.09
CA ASN A 169 -10.11 17.86 8.16
C ASN A 169 -9.58 17.49 9.56
N GLY A 170 -8.28 17.22 9.72
CA GLY A 170 -7.64 16.85 10.98
C GLY A 170 -7.66 15.35 11.31
N GLU A 171 -8.48 14.56 10.63
CA GLU A 171 -8.58 13.12 10.85
C GLU A 171 -7.28 12.39 10.47
N MET A 172 -6.88 11.42 11.29
CA MET A 172 -5.75 10.54 10.95
C MET A 172 -6.19 9.47 9.97
N PHE A 173 -5.41 9.30 8.92
CA PHE A 173 -5.61 8.29 7.90
C PHE A 173 -4.40 7.36 7.84
N CYS A 174 -4.67 6.06 7.85
CA CYS A 174 -3.66 5.02 7.78
C CYS A 174 -3.93 4.13 6.56
N LYS A 175 -2.93 3.92 5.73
CA LYS A 175 -2.94 2.88 4.69
C LYS A 175 -2.22 1.66 5.23
N LEU A 176 -2.91 0.55 5.29
CA LEU A 176 -2.42 -0.73 5.79
C LEU A 176 -2.33 -1.72 4.63
N ASP A 177 -1.13 -2.03 4.20
CA ASP A 177 -0.85 -3.00 3.15
C ASP A 177 -0.49 -4.35 3.79
N ILE A 178 -1.25 -5.43 3.46
CA ILE A 178 -1.18 -6.75 4.10
C ILE A 178 -0.67 -7.79 3.11
N TYR A 179 0.36 -8.56 3.48
CA TYR A 179 1.04 -9.56 2.66
C TYR A 179 1.20 -10.89 3.40
N GLY A 180 1.20 -11.97 2.64
CA GLY A 180 1.45 -13.31 3.16
C GLY A 180 0.22 -13.99 3.76
N THR A 181 0.44 -14.84 4.75
CA THR A 181 -0.60 -15.69 5.34
C THR A 181 -1.42 -14.91 6.36
N VAL A 182 -2.60 -14.45 5.97
CA VAL A 182 -3.52 -13.73 6.87
C VAL A 182 -4.15 -14.70 7.87
N CYS A 183 -4.08 -14.36 9.15
CA CYS A 183 -4.62 -15.14 10.26
C CYS A 183 -4.97 -14.21 11.44
N ARG A 184 -5.50 -14.74 12.54
CA ARG A 184 -5.92 -13.99 13.73
C ARG A 184 -4.86 -13.09 14.35
N ILE A 185 -3.57 -13.34 14.11
CA ILE A 185 -2.49 -12.47 14.61
C ILE A 185 -2.49 -11.08 13.93
N LEU A 186 -3.27 -10.90 12.85
CA LEU A 186 -3.42 -9.62 12.17
C LEU A 186 -3.94 -8.52 13.10
N SER A 187 -4.84 -8.81 14.04
CA SER A 187 -5.32 -7.84 15.03
C SER A 187 -4.16 -7.25 15.86
N SER A 188 -3.17 -8.07 16.23
CA SER A 188 -1.96 -7.61 16.94
C SER A 188 -1.10 -6.69 16.06
N HIS A 189 -0.95 -7.01 14.74
CA HIS A 189 -0.25 -6.13 13.81
C HIS A 189 -0.93 -4.76 13.70
N ILE A 190 -2.26 -4.75 13.54
CA ILE A 190 -3.04 -3.52 13.40
C ILE A 190 -2.88 -2.65 14.65
N LEU A 191 -3.01 -3.25 15.85
CA LEU A 191 -2.84 -2.54 17.10
C LEU A 191 -1.42 -1.96 17.26
N LEU A 192 -0.37 -2.70 16.89
CA LEU A 192 1.01 -2.17 16.88
C LEU A 192 1.19 -1.00 15.93
N HIS A 193 0.54 -1.04 14.76
CA HIS A 193 0.56 0.09 13.85
C HIS A 193 -0.19 1.29 14.42
N ILE A 194 -1.39 1.10 14.97
CA ILE A 194 -2.18 2.19 15.59
C ILE A 194 -1.41 2.81 16.76
N GLN A 195 -0.75 2.01 17.59
CA GLN A 195 0.07 2.48 18.71
C GLN A 195 1.13 3.50 18.25
N ALA A 196 1.72 3.31 17.06
CA ALA A 196 2.74 4.20 16.54
C ALA A 196 2.24 5.62 16.23
N PHE A 197 0.95 5.79 15.95
CA PHE A 197 0.35 7.10 15.67
C PHE A 197 -0.77 7.49 16.64
N LEU A 198 -0.96 6.73 17.70
CA LEU A 198 -2.04 6.95 18.69
C LEU A 198 -2.03 8.36 19.29
N SER A 199 -0.82 8.88 19.59
CA SER A 199 -0.67 10.24 20.14
C SER A 199 -1.12 11.34 19.17
N LYS A 200 -1.12 11.05 17.88
CA LYS A 200 -1.52 11.97 16.81
C LYS A 200 -3.02 11.91 16.50
N ILE A 201 -3.74 10.91 17.01
CA ILE A 201 -5.19 10.79 16.89
C ILE A 201 -5.84 11.75 17.89
N GLU A 202 -6.71 12.63 17.42
CA GLU A 202 -7.53 13.47 18.30
C GLU A 202 -8.74 12.70 18.82
N ASP A 203 -9.60 12.23 17.93
CA ASP A 203 -10.80 11.46 18.24
C ASP A 203 -10.96 10.25 17.34
N ARG A 204 -11.09 10.48 16.04
CA ARG A 204 -11.39 9.50 15.02
C ARG A 204 -10.21 9.28 14.07
N PHE A 205 -10.11 8.07 13.52
CA PHE A 205 -9.18 7.74 12.45
C PHE A 205 -9.80 6.75 11.47
N THR A 206 -9.24 6.72 10.26
CA THR A 206 -9.64 5.78 9.20
C THR A 206 -8.45 4.92 8.78
N ILE A 207 -8.69 3.62 8.58
CA ILE A 207 -7.72 2.67 8.01
C ILE A 207 -8.23 2.23 6.64
N GLU A 208 -7.40 2.39 5.63
CA GLU A 208 -7.55 1.81 4.30
C GLU A 208 -6.74 0.51 4.25
N ALA A 209 -7.40 -0.64 4.43
CA ALA A 209 -6.75 -1.95 4.37
C ALA A 209 -6.70 -2.45 2.93
N ARG A 210 -5.51 -2.83 2.47
CA ARG A 210 -5.22 -3.34 1.14
C ARG A 210 -4.63 -4.73 1.21
N PHE A 211 -5.23 -5.65 0.50
CA PHE A 211 -4.86 -7.06 0.54
C PHE A 211 -5.25 -7.77 -0.76
N LYS A 212 -4.75 -8.98 -0.95
CA LYS A 212 -5.09 -9.80 -2.13
C LYS A 212 -6.28 -10.73 -1.86
N ASN A 213 -6.23 -11.45 -0.75
CA ASN A 213 -7.16 -12.50 -0.38
C ASN A 213 -7.60 -12.39 1.09
N ASN A 214 -8.54 -13.25 1.52
CA ASN A 214 -8.94 -13.42 2.92
C ASN A 214 -9.68 -12.22 3.54
N SER A 215 -10.61 -11.61 2.79
CA SER A 215 -11.41 -10.47 3.27
C SER A 215 -12.11 -10.75 4.61
N ASP A 216 -12.60 -11.95 4.82
CA ASP A 216 -13.41 -12.31 6.00
C ASP A 216 -12.53 -12.32 7.28
N ILE A 217 -11.33 -12.90 7.20
CA ILE A 217 -10.37 -12.88 8.33
C ILE A 217 -9.92 -11.45 8.64
N ILE A 218 -9.80 -10.60 7.62
CA ILE A 218 -9.44 -9.19 7.80
C ILE A 218 -10.61 -8.45 8.46
N ASP A 219 -11.83 -8.63 7.99
CA ASP A 219 -13.03 -8.05 8.59
C ASP A 219 -13.15 -8.49 10.07
N GLU A 220 -12.99 -9.80 10.37
CA GLU A 220 -12.98 -10.32 11.74
C GLU A 220 -11.92 -9.65 12.61
N SER A 221 -10.65 -9.58 12.13
CA SER A 221 -9.55 -8.98 12.87
C SER A 221 -9.76 -7.49 13.15
N MET A 222 -10.37 -6.76 12.21
CA MET A 222 -10.70 -5.34 12.39
C MET A 222 -11.82 -5.16 13.42
N HIS A 223 -12.88 -5.97 13.34
CA HIS A 223 -14.00 -5.92 14.28
C HIS A 223 -13.58 -6.35 15.70
N GLU A 224 -12.72 -7.35 15.83
CA GLU A 224 -12.18 -7.82 17.11
C GLU A 224 -11.56 -6.68 17.95
N ILE A 225 -10.94 -5.71 17.28
CA ILE A 225 -10.33 -4.53 17.92
C ILE A 225 -11.23 -3.29 17.91
N GLY A 226 -12.52 -3.46 17.62
CA GLY A 226 -13.52 -2.40 17.69
C GLY A 226 -13.52 -1.42 16.50
N LEU A 227 -12.90 -1.78 15.38
CA LEU A 227 -13.01 -1.02 14.14
C LEU A 227 -14.28 -1.42 13.38
N THR A 228 -14.88 -0.45 12.70
CA THR A 228 -16.11 -0.66 11.92
C THR A 228 -15.88 -0.36 10.44
N ASN A 229 -16.43 -1.22 9.58
CA ASN A 229 -16.39 -1.02 8.14
C ASN A 229 -17.17 0.25 7.75
N VAL A 230 -16.57 1.10 6.92
CA VAL A 230 -17.17 2.36 6.49
C VAL A 230 -17.12 2.49 4.97
N SER A 231 -18.05 3.28 4.42
CA SER A 231 -18.00 3.66 3.01
C SER A 231 -17.22 4.94 2.85
N VAL A 232 -16.33 4.99 1.86
CA VAL A 232 -15.69 6.24 1.44
C VAL A 232 -16.31 6.63 0.09
N GLY A 233 -17.04 7.74 0.09
CA GLY A 233 -17.90 8.10 -1.03
C GLY A 233 -19.06 7.11 -1.18
N THR A 234 -19.26 6.58 -2.38
CA THR A 234 -20.32 5.60 -2.69
C THR A 234 -19.86 4.14 -2.54
N THR A 235 -18.58 3.91 -2.20
CA THR A 235 -17.96 2.58 -2.29
C THR A 235 -17.55 2.07 -0.92
N LYS A 236 -18.02 0.85 -0.56
CA LYS A 236 -17.56 0.12 0.65
C LYS A 236 -16.29 -0.68 0.39
N ARG A 237 -16.20 -1.27 -0.81
CA ARG A 237 -15.06 -2.10 -1.26
C ARG A 237 -14.71 -1.67 -2.67
N THR A 238 -13.43 -1.64 -3.00
CA THR A 238 -12.96 -1.34 -4.36
C THR A 238 -11.74 -2.18 -4.68
N ASP A 239 -11.55 -2.45 -5.97
CA ASP A 239 -10.31 -3.03 -6.44
C ASP A 239 -9.30 -1.91 -6.72
N PHE A 240 -8.07 -2.18 -6.37
CA PHE A 240 -6.95 -1.30 -6.51
C PHE A 240 -5.96 -1.91 -7.50
N TYR A 241 -5.81 -1.26 -8.65
CA TYR A 241 -4.99 -1.73 -9.76
C TYR A 241 -3.61 -1.10 -9.73
N CYS A 242 -2.58 -1.92 -9.86
CA CYS A 242 -1.22 -1.47 -10.10
C CYS A 242 -0.87 -1.72 -11.57
N LEU A 243 -0.50 -0.67 -12.28
CA LEU A 243 -0.31 -0.65 -13.73
C LEU A 243 1.08 -0.15 -14.09
N GLU A 244 1.65 -0.71 -15.14
CA GLU A 244 2.91 -0.29 -15.73
C GLU A 244 2.71 0.09 -17.20
N ILE A 245 3.33 1.18 -17.62
CA ILE A 245 3.50 1.54 -19.02
C ILE A 245 4.98 1.75 -19.34
N THR A 246 5.48 1.16 -20.40
CA THR A 246 6.87 1.39 -20.82
C THR A 246 7.06 2.80 -21.37
N ARG A 247 8.25 3.37 -21.21
CA ARG A 247 8.61 4.68 -21.75
C ARG A 247 8.34 4.77 -23.26
N ALA A 248 8.68 3.72 -24.00
CA ALA A 248 8.48 3.66 -25.45
C ALA A 248 7.01 3.73 -25.86
N LEU A 249 6.09 3.14 -25.08
CA LEU A 249 4.65 3.25 -25.32
C LEU A 249 4.10 4.62 -24.91
N TYR A 250 4.58 5.16 -23.78
CA TYR A 250 4.11 6.46 -23.30
C TYR A 250 4.41 7.58 -24.29
N SER A 251 5.56 7.54 -24.97
CA SER A 251 5.94 8.53 -25.99
C SER A 251 5.08 8.49 -27.26
N LYS A 252 4.28 7.43 -27.45
CA LYS A 252 3.37 7.27 -28.61
C LYS A 252 1.91 7.67 -28.28
N LEU A 253 1.56 7.87 -27.01
CA LEU A 253 0.24 8.36 -26.57
C LEU A 253 0.13 9.88 -26.75
#